data_9c20ce576be22b321367c2872e852818
#
_entry.id   9c20ce576be22b321367c2872e852818
#
_cell.length_a   1.000
_cell.length_b   1.000
_cell.length_c   1.000
_cell.angle_alpha   90.00
_cell.angle_beta   90.00
_cell.angle_gamma   90.00
#
_symmetry.space_group_name_H-M   'P 1'
#
loop_
_entity.id
_entity.type
_entity.pdbx_description
1 polymer ?
#
loop_
_entity_poly.entity_id
_entity_poly.type
_entity_poly.pdbx_seq_one_letter_code
_entity_poly.pdbx_strand_id
1 'polypeptide(L)'
;MIENKKYSQIEYQLNHFGVLSEIPFYSYDFDKIEEQFNRLDTSLAENFRVHYTLKANSSLAICHHLSKLEASADISSIGELVVAIKAGFSPQQLIFTGPGKSDRELDFALKQNISLIAIESVNEARRLNSLAEQHGVKQDILVRINPLYRTSNSCEISQGNGSCETNLSDTPIQSIAQSASKFGIGENEILEAMPEIIALPNINLKGIHVFTESNVLNHQQLAASCQNTINIANRLRDEGYAISVVDFGGGMGVPYNSVDAEFNVEEFGKQMQQISDRNPYRYEYVFELGRYLVCEAGSYVTKVIDIKESQGEKFLIVDGGVHQLLRTSMKKASRFMDVVGKERINGETEKVTLAGKLPTPLDVIADDVEVPRNIAIGDRLVIYNCGAYGFNHSLTNFALHNYPAEVAYSKGQTKLIREPGKVEDFLLNQRSPFISSLRENLVTPV
;
A
#
# COMPACT_ATOMS: atom_id res chain seq x y z
N MET A 1 -18.70 -7.96 -17.78
CA MET A 1 -17.64 -8.02 -18.81
C MET A 1 -16.21 -8.01 -18.24
N ILE A 2 -15.92 -7.19 -17.25
CA ILE A 2 -14.57 -7.11 -16.61
C ILE A 2 -14.25 -8.38 -15.82
N GLU A 3 -15.21 -8.92 -15.07
CA GLU A 3 -15.07 -10.14 -14.28
C GLU A 3 -14.77 -11.36 -15.17
N ASN A 4 -15.43 -11.52 -16.31
CA ASN A 4 -15.18 -12.61 -17.25
C ASN A 4 -13.76 -12.59 -17.84
N LYS A 5 -13.17 -11.41 -18.03
CA LYS A 5 -11.80 -11.28 -18.55
C LYS A 5 -10.76 -11.69 -17.50
N LYS A 6 -10.91 -11.23 -16.27
CA LYS A 6 -10.00 -11.61 -15.15
C LYS A 6 -10.06 -13.11 -14.87
N TYR A 7 -11.25 -13.68 -14.94
CA TYR A 7 -11.49 -15.09 -14.73
C TYR A 7 -10.77 -15.96 -15.79
N SER A 8 -10.96 -15.68 -17.08
CA SER A 8 -10.28 -16.40 -18.16
C SER A 8 -8.76 -16.27 -18.12
N GLN A 9 -8.25 -15.15 -17.61
CA GLN A 9 -6.82 -14.93 -17.38
C GLN A 9 -6.28 -15.87 -16.30
N ILE A 10 -6.98 -16.03 -15.20
CA ILE A 10 -6.55 -16.92 -14.11
C ILE A 10 -6.61 -18.38 -14.53
N GLU A 11 -7.65 -18.81 -15.25
CA GLU A 11 -7.72 -20.17 -15.83
C GLU A 11 -6.54 -20.43 -16.79
N TYR A 12 -6.21 -19.47 -17.63
CA TYR A 12 -5.04 -19.58 -18.51
C TYR A 12 -3.75 -19.75 -17.71
N GLN A 13 -3.56 -18.97 -16.65
CA GLN A 13 -2.36 -19.05 -15.79
C GLN A 13 -2.25 -20.40 -15.08
N LEU A 14 -3.33 -20.93 -14.56
CA LEU A 14 -3.38 -22.25 -13.92
C LEU A 14 -2.99 -23.37 -14.92
N ASN A 15 -3.45 -23.26 -16.15
CA ASN A 15 -3.14 -24.25 -17.18
C ASN A 15 -1.71 -24.12 -17.75
N HIS A 16 -1.16 -22.89 -17.76
CA HIS A 16 0.15 -22.61 -18.34
C HIS A 16 1.32 -22.89 -17.38
N PHE A 17 1.13 -22.59 -16.09
CA PHE A 17 2.12 -22.82 -15.04
C PHE A 17 1.65 -23.94 -14.13
N GLY A 18 2.05 -25.19 -14.41
CA GLY A 18 1.61 -26.35 -13.64
C GLY A 18 1.86 -26.24 -12.11
N VAL A 19 2.93 -25.55 -11.71
CA VAL A 19 3.23 -25.29 -10.29
C VAL A 19 2.13 -24.49 -9.59
N LEU A 20 1.43 -23.60 -10.29
CA LEU A 20 0.34 -22.80 -9.72
C LEU A 20 -0.89 -23.65 -9.38
N SER A 21 -0.97 -24.87 -9.92
CA SER A 21 -2.04 -25.79 -9.56
C SER A 21 -1.92 -26.34 -8.13
N GLU A 22 -0.77 -26.21 -7.49
CA GLU A 22 -0.51 -26.82 -6.19
C GLU A 22 -0.25 -25.79 -5.06
N ILE A 23 -0.18 -24.51 -5.38
CA ILE A 23 0.19 -23.46 -4.43
C ILE A 23 -0.70 -22.23 -4.57
N PRO A 24 -0.89 -21.43 -3.51
CA PRO A 24 -1.47 -20.10 -3.62
C PRO A 24 -0.55 -19.16 -4.41
N PHE A 25 -1.14 -18.21 -5.12
CA PHE A 25 -0.38 -17.23 -5.89
C PHE A 25 -1.11 -15.90 -6.05
N TYR A 26 -0.36 -14.87 -6.38
CA TYR A 26 -0.89 -13.57 -6.82
C TYR A 26 -0.84 -13.46 -8.35
N SER A 27 -1.91 -12.95 -8.93
CA SER A 27 -1.98 -12.55 -10.34
C SER A 27 -2.13 -11.05 -10.45
N TYR A 28 -1.23 -10.39 -11.19
CA TYR A 28 -1.25 -8.95 -11.42
C TYR A 28 -1.49 -8.63 -12.89
N ASP A 29 -2.50 -7.82 -13.17
CA ASP A 29 -2.81 -7.28 -14.50
C ASP A 29 -2.07 -5.94 -14.70
N PHE A 30 -0.98 -5.96 -15.44
CA PHE A 30 -0.16 -4.78 -15.70
C PHE A 30 -0.85 -3.80 -16.65
N ASP A 31 -1.73 -4.28 -17.53
CA ASP A 31 -2.51 -3.41 -18.41
C ASP A 31 -3.47 -2.55 -17.56
N LYS A 32 -3.99 -3.11 -16.43
CA LYS A 32 -4.81 -2.36 -15.48
C LYS A 32 -4.01 -1.32 -14.69
N ILE A 33 -2.74 -1.61 -14.34
CA ILE A 33 -1.84 -0.63 -13.70
C ILE A 33 -1.59 0.54 -14.67
N GLU A 34 -1.28 0.25 -15.93
CA GLU A 34 -1.06 1.25 -16.97
C GLU A 34 -2.33 2.11 -17.20
N GLU A 35 -3.51 1.49 -17.25
CA GLU A 35 -4.80 2.18 -17.36
C GLU A 35 -5.02 3.16 -16.20
N GLN A 36 -4.83 2.71 -14.94
CA GLN A 36 -5.04 3.55 -13.75
C GLN A 36 -4.04 4.71 -13.70
N PHE A 37 -2.77 4.45 -14.02
CA PHE A 37 -1.75 5.50 -14.07
C PHE A 37 -2.08 6.55 -15.13
N ASN A 38 -2.36 6.15 -16.36
CA ASN A 38 -2.67 7.05 -17.46
C ASN A 38 -3.95 7.86 -17.21
N ARG A 39 -4.98 7.22 -16.63
CA ARG A 39 -6.23 7.89 -16.26
C ARG A 39 -6.00 8.99 -15.23
N LEU A 40 -5.13 8.72 -14.25
CA LEU A 40 -4.75 9.69 -13.23
C LEU A 40 -3.91 10.83 -13.85
N ASP A 41 -2.86 10.49 -14.58
CA ASP A 41 -1.92 11.46 -15.18
C ASP A 41 -2.64 12.42 -16.12
N THR A 42 -3.55 11.91 -16.95
CA THR A 42 -4.37 12.75 -17.86
C THR A 42 -5.42 13.60 -17.13
N SER A 43 -5.79 13.24 -15.91
CA SER A 43 -6.77 14.00 -15.11
C SER A 43 -6.12 15.14 -14.31
N LEU A 44 -4.82 15.07 -14.09
CA LEU A 44 -4.05 16.06 -13.34
C LEU A 44 -3.37 17.07 -14.27
N ALA A 45 -3.16 18.30 -13.80
CA ALA A 45 -2.44 19.34 -14.55
C ALA A 45 -0.92 19.12 -14.47
N GLU A 46 -0.18 19.81 -15.36
CA GLU A 46 1.29 19.68 -15.49
C GLU A 46 2.10 19.99 -14.23
N ASN A 47 1.55 20.73 -13.27
CA ASN A 47 2.21 21.03 -12.01
C ASN A 47 1.91 20.00 -10.89
N PHE A 48 1.24 18.89 -11.21
CA PHE A 48 1.04 17.76 -10.32
C PHE A 48 1.98 16.61 -10.71
N ARG A 49 2.53 15.93 -9.70
CA ARG A 49 3.41 14.76 -9.85
C ARG A 49 2.82 13.57 -9.13
N VAL A 50 2.91 12.42 -9.74
CA VAL A 50 2.49 11.15 -9.15
C VAL A 50 3.72 10.37 -8.71
N HIS A 51 3.82 10.12 -7.42
CA HIS A 51 4.82 9.25 -6.83
C HIS A 51 4.18 7.92 -6.47
N TYR A 52 4.72 6.83 -7.01
CA TYR A 52 4.30 5.50 -6.58
C TYR A 52 4.88 5.19 -5.20
N THR A 53 4.03 4.89 -4.23
CA THR A 53 4.48 4.51 -2.89
C THR A 53 4.74 3.01 -2.80
N LEU A 54 6.02 2.62 -2.64
CA LEU A 54 6.46 1.23 -2.71
C LEU A 54 5.86 0.35 -1.62
N LYS A 55 5.55 0.91 -0.44
CA LYS A 55 4.90 0.18 0.68
C LYS A 55 3.59 -0.49 0.29
N ALA A 56 2.91 -0.02 -0.74
CA ALA A 56 1.68 -0.65 -1.22
C ALA A 56 1.97 -2.00 -1.89
N ASN A 57 2.98 -2.07 -2.75
CA ASN A 57 3.50 -3.29 -3.33
C ASN A 57 4.93 -3.08 -3.86
N SER A 58 5.90 -3.66 -3.18
CA SER A 58 7.32 -3.53 -3.51
C SER A 58 7.84 -4.61 -4.49
N SER A 59 6.95 -5.30 -5.21
CA SER A 59 7.36 -6.24 -6.27
C SER A 59 8.23 -5.52 -7.31
N LEU A 60 9.44 -6.04 -7.56
CA LEU A 60 10.38 -5.43 -8.49
C LEU A 60 9.78 -5.23 -9.89
N ALA A 61 8.96 -6.18 -10.34
CA ALA A 61 8.33 -6.12 -11.65
C ALA A 61 7.26 -5.01 -11.73
N ILE A 62 6.45 -4.83 -10.68
CA ILE A 62 5.47 -3.74 -10.60
C ILE A 62 6.19 -2.38 -10.54
N CYS A 63 7.21 -2.26 -9.68
CA CYS A 63 8.01 -1.05 -9.59
C CYS A 63 8.67 -0.72 -10.93
N HIS A 64 9.22 -1.72 -11.63
CA HIS A 64 9.81 -1.53 -12.96
C HIS A 64 8.77 -1.08 -14.00
N HIS A 65 7.58 -1.66 -13.98
CA HIS A 65 6.51 -1.26 -14.90
C HIS A 65 6.13 0.21 -14.70
N LEU A 66 5.95 0.64 -13.44
CA LEU A 66 5.62 2.03 -13.11
C LEU A 66 6.76 3.00 -13.42
N SER A 67 8.03 2.60 -13.24
CA SER A 67 9.18 3.42 -13.65
C SER A 67 9.23 3.66 -15.17
N LYS A 68 8.71 2.72 -15.98
CA LYS A 68 8.58 2.87 -17.44
C LYS A 68 7.43 3.77 -17.87
N LEU A 69 6.44 3.96 -17.00
CA LEU A 69 5.37 4.95 -17.18
C LEU A 69 5.77 6.35 -16.69
N GLU A 70 7.05 6.55 -16.36
CA GLU A 70 7.61 7.82 -15.87
C GLU A 70 7.07 8.28 -14.52
N ALA A 71 6.47 7.39 -13.74
CA ALA A 71 6.14 7.67 -12.35
C ALA A 71 7.41 8.02 -11.55
N SER A 72 7.28 8.89 -10.57
CA SER A 72 8.25 9.05 -9.48
C SER A 72 7.94 8.03 -8.37
N ALA A 73 8.72 8.01 -7.27
CA ALA A 73 8.47 7.05 -6.20
C ALA A 73 8.65 7.65 -4.79
N ASP A 74 7.77 7.20 -3.88
CA ASP A 74 7.90 7.37 -2.43
C ASP A 74 8.43 6.08 -1.81
N ILE A 75 9.48 6.22 -1.01
CA ILE A 75 10.15 5.13 -0.29
C ILE A 75 10.17 5.40 1.21
N SER A 76 10.20 4.35 2.01
CA SER A 76 10.17 4.44 3.47
C SER A 76 11.28 3.61 4.17
N SER A 77 12.22 3.05 3.40
CA SER A 77 13.34 2.25 3.93
C SER A 77 14.48 2.10 2.93
N ILE A 78 15.67 1.65 3.40
CA ILE A 78 16.78 1.27 2.51
C ILE A 78 16.36 0.14 1.56
N GLY A 79 15.55 -0.81 2.04
CA GLY A 79 15.08 -1.90 1.19
C GLY A 79 14.28 -1.40 0.00
N GLU A 80 13.35 -0.50 0.25
CA GLU A 80 12.56 0.14 -0.82
C GLU A 80 13.41 1.02 -1.74
N LEU A 81 14.40 1.75 -1.20
CA LEU A 81 15.36 2.53 -1.99
C LEU A 81 16.13 1.63 -2.98
N VAL A 82 16.63 0.50 -2.50
CA VAL A 82 17.34 -0.48 -3.36
C VAL A 82 16.42 -1.05 -4.43
N VAL A 83 15.18 -1.37 -4.08
CA VAL A 83 14.18 -1.87 -5.04
C VAL A 83 13.86 -0.78 -6.07
N ALA A 84 13.64 0.46 -5.66
CA ALA A 84 13.33 1.57 -6.57
C ALA A 84 14.46 1.79 -7.59
N ILE A 85 15.72 1.85 -7.15
CA ILE A 85 16.87 2.00 -8.05
C ILE A 85 16.99 0.82 -9.01
N LYS A 86 16.84 -0.42 -8.51
CA LYS A 86 16.88 -1.62 -9.36
C LYS A 86 15.71 -1.69 -10.35
N ALA A 87 14.58 -1.15 -9.99
CA ALA A 87 13.41 -1.05 -10.86
C ALA A 87 13.56 0.00 -11.97
N GLY A 88 14.56 0.89 -11.86
CA GLY A 88 14.86 1.88 -12.87
C GLY A 88 14.36 3.30 -12.58
N PHE A 89 13.88 3.57 -11.36
CA PHE A 89 13.66 4.94 -10.91
C PHE A 89 14.99 5.69 -10.78
N SER A 90 15.05 6.90 -11.31
CA SER A 90 16.19 7.80 -11.06
C SER A 90 16.16 8.26 -9.59
N PRO A 91 17.30 8.38 -8.91
CA PRO A 91 17.36 8.95 -7.57
C PRO A 91 16.68 10.32 -7.45
N GLN A 92 16.70 11.12 -8.52
CA GLN A 92 16.03 12.44 -8.60
C GLN A 92 14.50 12.35 -8.69
N GLN A 93 13.94 11.14 -8.84
CA GLN A 93 12.51 10.88 -8.81
C GLN A 93 12.04 10.31 -7.46
N LEU A 94 12.94 10.25 -6.44
CA LEU A 94 12.65 9.61 -5.17
C LEU A 94 12.42 10.63 -4.06
N ILE A 95 11.37 10.40 -3.27
CA ILE A 95 11.11 11.04 -1.98
C ILE A 95 11.25 9.97 -0.89
N PHE A 96 12.02 10.26 0.16
CA PHE A 96 12.15 9.38 1.31
C PHE A 96 11.29 9.90 2.47
N THR A 97 10.24 9.15 2.79
CA THR A 97 9.29 9.44 3.88
C THR A 97 9.47 8.48 5.05
N GLY A 98 8.72 8.68 6.13
CA GLY A 98 8.68 7.78 7.29
C GLY A 98 9.23 8.38 8.58
N PRO A 99 8.66 8.00 9.75
CA PRO A 99 8.87 8.69 11.03
C PRO A 99 10.12 8.23 11.79
N GLY A 100 10.88 7.30 11.25
CA GLY A 100 11.96 6.64 12.00
C GLY A 100 13.22 6.39 11.17
N LYS A 101 13.61 7.33 10.29
CA LYS A 101 14.85 7.18 9.51
C LYS A 101 16.07 7.22 10.42
N SER A 102 16.83 6.11 10.44
CA SER A 102 18.10 6.00 11.15
C SER A 102 19.22 6.77 10.43
N ASP A 103 20.34 7.05 11.14
CA ASP A 103 21.49 7.71 10.52
C ASP A 103 22.04 6.89 9.35
N ARG A 104 22.01 5.56 9.43
CA ARG A 104 22.41 4.68 8.34
C ARG A 104 21.52 4.85 7.11
N GLU A 105 20.23 5.02 7.30
CA GLU A 105 19.27 5.21 6.20
C GLU A 105 19.42 6.60 5.57
N LEU A 106 19.60 7.64 6.39
CA LEU A 106 19.87 8.99 5.91
C LEU A 106 21.21 9.06 5.16
N ASP A 107 22.29 8.47 5.70
CA ASP A 107 23.59 8.38 5.07
C ASP A 107 23.50 7.65 3.72
N PHE A 108 22.79 6.53 3.67
CA PHE A 108 22.61 5.79 2.42
C PHE A 108 21.82 6.58 1.38
N ALA A 109 20.77 7.30 1.79
CA ALA A 109 19.98 8.16 0.91
C ALA A 109 20.81 9.31 0.33
N LEU A 110 21.61 9.97 1.15
CA LEU A 110 22.57 11.02 0.71
C LEU A 110 23.57 10.48 -0.32
N LYS A 111 24.13 9.29 -0.09
CA LYS A 111 25.04 8.61 -1.03
C LYS A 111 24.41 8.30 -2.37
N GLN A 112 23.11 8.01 -2.39
CA GLN A 112 22.36 7.78 -3.62
C GLN A 112 21.92 9.10 -4.29
N ASN A 113 22.11 10.26 -3.64
CA ASN A 113 21.73 11.57 -4.15
C ASN A 113 20.25 11.64 -4.52
N ILE A 114 19.37 11.19 -3.60
CA ILE A 114 17.91 11.23 -3.83
C ILE A 114 17.38 12.67 -3.79
N SER A 115 16.25 12.90 -4.46
CA SER A 115 15.69 14.25 -4.63
C SER A 115 15.31 14.91 -3.30
N LEU A 116 14.40 14.28 -2.56
CA LEU A 116 13.76 14.87 -1.38
C LEU A 116 13.77 13.90 -0.19
N ILE A 117 13.97 14.45 1.00
CA ILE A 117 13.76 13.75 2.26
C ILE A 117 12.69 14.49 3.07
N ALA A 118 11.59 13.83 3.37
CA ALA A 118 10.56 14.37 4.26
C ALA A 118 11.00 14.16 5.72
N ILE A 119 11.42 15.23 6.39
CA ILE A 119 11.80 15.18 7.81
C ILE A 119 10.57 15.21 8.71
N GLU A 120 10.64 14.47 9.81
CA GLU A 120 9.52 14.28 10.74
C GLU A 120 9.72 15.05 12.08
N SER A 121 10.92 15.60 12.29
CA SER A 121 11.25 16.35 13.50
C SER A 121 12.50 17.25 13.33
N VAL A 122 12.64 18.22 14.23
CA VAL A 122 13.86 19.05 14.34
C VAL A 122 15.11 18.20 14.59
N ASN A 123 15.00 17.16 15.43
CA ASN A 123 16.13 16.25 15.70
C ASN A 123 16.56 15.47 14.46
N GLU A 124 15.63 15.05 13.62
CA GLU A 124 15.96 14.42 12.34
C GLU A 124 16.63 15.40 11.38
N ALA A 125 16.15 16.65 11.32
CA ALA A 125 16.78 17.72 10.55
C ALA A 125 18.25 17.94 10.95
N ARG A 126 18.54 18.00 12.28
CA ARG A 126 19.91 18.14 12.79
C ARG A 126 20.80 16.97 12.39
N ARG A 127 20.31 15.72 12.53
CA ARG A 127 21.05 14.52 12.12
C ARG A 127 21.34 14.52 10.62
N LEU A 128 20.34 14.81 9.79
CA LEU A 128 20.48 14.92 8.35
C LEU A 128 21.50 15.99 7.96
N ASN A 129 21.42 17.17 8.60
CA ASN A 129 22.36 18.27 8.36
C ASN A 129 23.82 17.85 8.64
N SER A 130 24.06 17.17 9.76
CA SER A 130 25.40 16.70 10.13
C SER A 130 25.95 15.66 9.17
N LEU A 131 25.10 14.76 8.68
CA LEU A 131 25.47 13.77 7.67
C LEU A 131 25.72 14.43 6.30
N ALA A 132 24.88 15.39 5.90
CA ALA A 132 25.05 16.14 4.66
C ALA A 132 26.36 16.94 4.66
N GLU A 133 26.75 17.53 5.81
CA GLU A 133 28.05 18.20 6.00
C GLU A 133 29.22 17.23 5.76
N GLN A 134 29.16 16.02 6.32
CA GLN A 134 30.21 14.98 6.13
C GLN A 134 30.36 14.58 4.67
N HIS A 135 29.29 14.63 3.89
CA HIS A 135 29.30 14.33 2.46
C HIS A 135 29.59 15.58 1.58
N GLY A 136 29.66 16.78 2.16
CA GLY A 136 29.85 18.03 1.42
C GLY A 136 28.68 18.34 0.47
N VAL A 137 27.46 17.91 0.81
CA VAL A 137 26.26 18.12 0.01
C VAL A 137 25.23 18.97 0.75
N LYS A 138 24.30 19.55 0.00
CA LYS A 138 23.10 20.20 0.54
C LYS A 138 21.87 19.44 0.12
N GLN A 139 21.11 18.89 1.08
CA GLN A 139 19.95 18.05 0.83
C GLN A 139 18.66 18.87 0.80
N ASP A 140 17.87 18.71 -0.24
CA ASP A 140 16.51 19.24 -0.33
C ASP A 140 15.56 18.45 0.58
N ILE A 141 14.74 19.18 1.33
CA ILE A 141 13.82 18.57 2.29
C ILE A 141 12.38 19.07 2.15
N LEU A 142 11.44 18.20 2.53
CA LEU A 142 10.09 18.58 2.94
C LEU A 142 9.99 18.49 4.46
N VAL A 143 9.18 19.34 5.07
CA VAL A 143 8.82 19.19 6.49
C VAL A 143 7.46 18.53 6.58
N ARG A 144 7.39 17.38 7.23
CA ARG A 144 6.12 16.72 7.46
C ARG A 144 5.37 17.38 8.60
N ILE A 145 4.12 17.72 8.33
CA ILE A 145 3.24 18.38 9.29
C ILE A 145 2.07 17.46 9.62
N ASN A 146 1.79 17.32 10.92
CA ASN A 146 0.58 16.66 11.42
C ASN A 146 -0.51 17.73 11.61
N PRO A 147 -1.51 17.79 10.72
CA PRO A 147 -2.48 18.87 10.69
C PRO A 147 -3.54 18.74 11.79
N LEU A 148 -4.15 19.87 12.18
CA LEU A 148 -5.17 19.95 13.23
C LEU A 148 -6.61 19.78 12.72
N TYR A 149 -6.84 19.91 11.41
CA TYR A 149 -8.21 19.88 10.88
C TYR A 149 -8.83 18.49 10.88
N ARG A 150 -10.17 18.45 11.04
CA ARG A 150 -10.97 17.24 10.91
C ARG A 150 -11.65 17.24 9.56
N THR A 151 -11.66 16.11 8.90
CA THR A 151 -12.57 15.90 7.77
C THR A 151 -13.97 15.60 8.29
N SER A 152 -14.97 16.14 7.62
CA SER A 152 -16.38 16.20 8.10
C SER A 152 -17.09 14.84 8.23
N ASN A 153 -16.43 13.72 7.94
CA ASN A 153 -16.98 12.37 8.03
C ASN A 153 -16.36 11.50 9.14
N SER A 154 -15.65 12.09 10.11
CA SER A 154 -15.41 11.38 11.35
C SER A 154 -16.77 11.23 12.04
N CYS A 155 -17.29 10.00 12.07
CA CYS A 155 -18.51 9.60 12.75
C CYS A 155 -18.65 10.39 14.05
N GLU A 156 -19.68 11.23 14.16
CA GLU A 156 -20.09 11.79 15.45
C GLU A 156 -20.45 10.60 16.32
N ILE A 157 -19.59 10.28 17.27
CA ILE A 157 -19.94 9.39 18.36
C ILE A 157 -20.98 10.16 19.17
N SER A 158 -22.24 9.98 18.82
CA SER A 158 -23.35 10.38 19.63
C SER A 158 -23.17 9.71 21.00
N GLN A 159 -23.11 10.54 22.05
CA GLN A 159 -23.19 10.07 23.42
C GLN A 159 -24.52 9.35 23.64
N GLY A 160 -24.52 8.05 23.43
CA GLY A 160 -25.62 7.17 23.69
C GLY A 160 -25.08 5.82 24.14
N ASN A 161 -25.43 5.43 25.35
CA ASN A 161 -25.09 4.16 26.01
C ASN A 161 -25.24 2.97 25.07
N GLY A 162 -24.15 2.50 24.51
CA GLY A 162 -24.04 1.27 23.76
C GLY A 162 -22.59 0.83 23.75
N SER A 163 -22.32 -0.32 24.37
CA SER A 163 -21.02 -0.97 24.40
C SER A 163 -20.49 -1.13 22.96
N CYS A 164 -19.59 -0.27 22.58
CA CYS A 164 -18.83 -0.45 21.36
C CYS A 164 -17.74 -1.48 21.66
N GLU A 165 -18.02 -2.75 21.35
CA GLU A 165 -16.97 -3.74 21.23
C GLU A 165 -16.06 -3.31 20.07
N THR A 166 -14.91 -2.76 20.42
CA THR A 166 -13.84 -2.46 19.47
C THR A 166 -13.25 -3.76 18.96
N ASN A 167 -13.92 -4.36 17.99
CA ASN A 167 -13.28 -5.37 17.17
C ASN A 167 -12.10 -4.72 16.44
N LEU A 168 -10.90 -5.24 16.59
CA LEU A 168 -9.67 -4.84 15.89
C LEU A 168 -9.83 -4.77 14.34
N SER A 169 -10.96 -5.28 13.82
CA SER A 169 -11.35 -5.28 12.41
C SER A 169 -12.14 -4.05 11.96
N ASP A 170 -12.69 -3.29 12.89
CA ASP A 170 -13.54 -2.12 12.64
C ASP A 170 -12.84 -0.81 12.99
N THR A 171 -11.50 -0.81 13.17
CA THR A 171 -10.80 0.46 13.16
C THR A 171 -11.02 1.06 11.78
N PRO A 172 -11.88 2.09 11.62
CA PRO A 172 -11.82 2.93 10.45
C PRO A 172 -10.34 3.28 10.34
N ILE A 173 -9.79 3.28 9.15
CA ILE A 173 -8.44 3.79 8.95
C ILE A 173 -8.52 5.23 9.46
N GLN A 174 -8.16 5.39 10.74
CA GLN A 174 -8.34 6.65 11.46
C GLN A 174 -7.53 7.69 10.73
N SER A 175 -8.10 8.86 10.56
CA SER A 175 -7.35 9.98 10.06
C SER A 175 -6.14 10.14 10.98
N ILE A 176 -4.95 10.05 10.41
CA ILE A 176 -3.66 10.18 11.12
C ILE A 176 -3.56 11.59 11.74
N ALA A 177 -4.41 12.49 11.28
CA ALA A 177 -4.43 13.91 11.54
C ALA A 177 -5.12 14.39 12.84
N GLN A 178 -5.61 13.54 13.72
CA GLN A 178 -6.54 14.01 14.79
C GLN A 178 -6.03 13.87 16.23
N SER A 179 -4.87 13.30 16.45
CA SER A 179 -4.32 13.07 17.80
C SER A 179 -2.80 13.20 17.80
N ALA A 180 -2.22 13.25 19.00
CA ALA A 180 -0.79 13.05 19.16
C ALA A 180 -0.35 11.81 18.37
N SER A 181 0.54 12.00 17.42
CA SER A 181 0.97 11.00 16.45
C SER A 181 2.49 10.92 16.42
N LYS A 182 3.03 9.76 16.07
CA LYS A 182 4.46 9.63 15.78
C LYS A 182 4.88 10.32 14.48
N PHE A 183 3.95 10.84 13.70
CA PHE A 183 4.20 11.41 12.38
C PHE A 183 4.22 12.93 12.41
N GLY A 184 5.30 13.49 11.84
CA GLY A 184 5.42 14.92 11.57
C GLY A 184 5.51 15.82 12.80
N ILE A 185 5.70 17.10 12.56
CA ILE A 185 5.63 18.18 13.54
C ILE A 185 4.18 18.67 13.61
N GLY A 186 3.65 18.90 14.80
CA GLY A 186 2.28 19.42 14.97
C GLY A 186 2.08 20.76 14.27
N GLU A 187 0.93 20.96 13.64
CA GLU A 187 0.63 22.20 12.91
C GLU A 187 0.72 23.46 13.79
N ASN A 188 0.38 23.34 15.07
CA ASN A 188 0.51 24.43 16.06
C ASN A 188 1.96 24.68 16.49
N GLU A 189 2.86 23.71 16.29
CA GLU A 189 4.26 23.76 16.71
C GLU A 189 5.19 24.13 15.54
N ILE A 190 4.69 24.10 14.31
CA ILE A 190 5.53 24.23 13.12
C ILE A 190 6.25 25.59 13.03
N LEU A 191 5.59 26.68 13.39
CA LEU A 191 6.18 28.03 13.37
C LEU A 191 7.30 28.20 14.39
N GLU A 192 7.27 27.46 15.50
CA GLU A 192 8.35 27.44 16.50
C GLU A 192 9.53 26.59 16.02
N ALA A 193 9.28 25.51 15.28
CA ALA A 193 10.29 24.61 14.77
C ALA A 193 11.03 25.13 13.53
N MET A 194 10.34 25.84 12.66
CA MET A 194 10.86 26.30 11.36
C MET A 194 12.14 27.15 11.44
N PRO A 195 12.29 28.14 12.34
CA PRO A 195 13.50 28.95 12.43
C PRO A 195 14.76 28.11 12.66
N GLU A 196 14.67 27.06 13.47
CA GLU A 196 15.79 26.17 13.73
C GLU A 196 16.12 25.30 12.50
N ILE A 197 15.09 24.75 11.85
CA ILE A 197 15.26 23.90 10.65
C ILE A 197 15.95 24.69 9.54
N ILE A 198 15.49 25.91 9.22
CA ILE A 198 16.07 26.71 8.13
C ILE A 198 17.45 27.28 8.45
N ALA A 199 17.84 27.35 9.74
CA ALA A 199 19.17 27.77 10.14
C ALA A 199 20.25 26.69 9.87
N LEU A 200 19.87 25.46 9.57
CA LEU A 200 20.79 24.35 9.29
C LEU A 200 21.40 24.50 7.87
N PRO A 201 22.74 24.67 7.73
CA PRO A 201 23.35 25.12 6.47
C PRO A 201 23.33 24.07 5.35
N ASN A 202 23.29 22.77 5.70
CA ASN A 202 23.44 21.68 4.73
C ASN A 202 22.09 21.03 4.36
N ILE A 203 20.98 21.66 4.74
CA ILE A 203 19.65 21.29 4.27
C ILE A 203 18.97 22.49 3.60
N ASN A 204 18.06 22.22 2.70
CA ASN A 204 17.36 23.23 1.92
C ASN A 204 15.87 22.95 1.90
N LEU A 205 15.09 23.82 2.53
CA LEU A 205 13.64 23.69 2.58
C LEU A 205 13.04 23.89 1.18
N LYS A 206 12.31 22.91 0.69
CA LYS A 206 11.52 22.96 -0.56
C LYS A 206 10.03 23.06 -0.31
N GLY A 207 9.53 22.48 0.77
CA GLY A 207 8.10 22.43 0.95
C GLY A 207 7.67 21.67 2.19
N ILE A 208 6.40 21.26 2.14
CA ILE A 208 5.75 20.50 3.20
C ILE A 208 5.19 19.20 2.66
N HIS A 209 5.09 18.21 3.55
CA HIS A 209 4.39 16.96 3.33
C HIS A 209 3.29 16.80 4.39
N VAL A 210 2.06 16.51 3.96
CA VAL A 210 0.92 16.29 4.85
C VAL A 210 0.14 15.07 4.39
N PHE A 211 0.04 14.05 5.23
CA PHE A 211 -0.79 12.88 4.97
C PHE A 211 -1.95 12.82 5.97
N THR A 212 -3.18 12.86 5.48
CA THR A 212 -4.38 13.00 6.32
C THR A 212 -5.18 11.73 6.46
N GLU A 213 -5.50 11.08 5.36
CA GLU A 213 -6.45 9.97 5.31
C GLU A 213 -6.01 8.89 4.31
N SER A 214 -6.54 7.69 4.49
CA SER A 214 -6.31 6.57 3.57
C SER A 214 -7.63 6.02 3.07
N ASN A 215 -7.65 5.58 1.82
CA ASN A 215 -8.80 4.95 1.16
C ASN A 215 -10.06 5.84 1.15
N VAL A 216 -9.90 7.10 0.79
CA VAL A 216 -11.00 8.06 0.62
C VAL A 216 -11.65 7.82 -0.74
N LEU A 217 -12.92 7.43 -0.76
CA LEU A 217 -13.70 7.20 -1.99
C LEU A 217 -14.38 8.48 -2.48
N ASN A 218 -14.63 9.42 -1.59
CA ASN A 218 -15.24 10.71 -1.94
C ASN A 218 -14.18 11.71 -2.40
N HIS A 219 -14.18 12.01 -3.71
CA HIS A 219 -13.22 12.93 -4.32
C HIS A 219 -13.33 14.36 -3.77
N GLN A 220 -14.52 14.82 -3.38
CA GLN A 220 -14.72 16.16 -2.80
C GLN A 220 -14.09 16.26 -1.41
N GLN A 221 -14.19 15.20 -0.60
CA GLN A 221 -13.55 15.11 0.72
C GLN A 221 -12.02 15.18 0.57
N LEU A 222 -11.46 14.42 -0.37
CA LEU A 222 -10.02 14.45 -0.61
C LEU A 222 -9.55 15.81 -1.14
N ALA A 223 -10.29 16.44 -2.06
CA ALA A 223 -9.97 17.78 -2.55
C ALA A 223 -10.01 18.84 -1.44
N ALA A 224 -10.98 18.76 -0.52
CA ALA A 224 -11.05 19.65 0.64
C ALA A 224 -9.84 19.44 1.58
N SER A 225 -9.39 18.21 1.75
CA SER A 225 -8.17 17.88 2.51
C SER A 225 -6.92 18.49 1.85
N CYS A 226 -6.80 18.38 0.53
CA CYS A 226 -5.72 19.02 -0.24
C CYS A 226 -5.75 20.55 -0.11
N GLN A 227 -6.93 21.17 -0.17
CA GLN A 227 -7.08 22.62 0.02
C GLN A 227 -6.58 23.05 1.41
N ASN A 228 -6.88 22.29 2.45
CA ASN A 228 -6.40 22.59 3.80
C ASN A 228 -4.86 22.50 3.88
N THR A 229 -4.26 21.51 3.22
CA THR A 229 -2.79 21.39 3.12
C THR A 229 -2.19 22.60 2.40
N ILE A 230 -2.81 23.06 1.31
CA ILE A 230 -2.39 24.27 0.60
C ILE A 230 -2.50 25.51 1.51
N ASN A 231 -3.55 25.61 2.33
CA ASN A 231 -3.69 26.72 3.27
C ASN A 231 -2.56 26.74 4.32
N ILE A 232 -2.09 25.56 4.77
CA ILE A 232 -0.90 25.46 5.64
C ILE A 232 0.35 25.97 4.90
N ALA A 233 0.55 25.55 3.64
CA ALA A 233 1.67 25.99 2.81
C ALA A 233 1.64 27.50 2.59
N ASN A 234 0.47 28.08 2.29
CA ASN A 234 0.29 29.51 2.09
C ASN A 234 0.65 30.31 3.36
N ARG A 235 0.18 29.86 4.52
CA ARG A 235 0.48 30.48 5.81
C ARG A 235 2.00 30.50 6.08
N LEU A 236 2.69 29.38 5.81
CA LEU A 236 4.15 29.34 5.93
C LEU A 236 4.85 30.31 4.94
N ARG A 237 4.30 30.43 3.74
CA ARG A 237 4.83 31.37 2.73
C ARG A 237 4.62 32.83 3.13
N ASP A 238 3.49 33.16 3.73
CA ASP A 238 3.18 34.49 4.27
C ASP A 238 4.15 34.88 5.40
N GLU A 239 4.61 33.88 6.19
CA GLU A 239 5.67 34.05 7.20
C GLU A 239 7.10 34.13 6.60
N GLY A 240 7.24 34.07 5.27
CA GLY A 240 8.51 34.24 4.56
C GLY A 240 9.28 32.95 4.28
N TYR A 241 8.74 31.77 4.55
CA TYR A 241 9.41 30.51 4.24
C TYR A 241 9.33 30.17 2.74
N ALA A 242 10.43 29.60 2.19
CA ALA A 242 10.55 29.26 0.78
C ALA A 242 9.85 27.94 0.46
N ILE A 243 8.52 27.94 0.42
CA ILE A 243 7.71 26.77 0.03
C ILE A 243 7.47 26.78 -1.47
N SER A 244 7.90 25.75 -2.18
CA SER A 244 7.69 25.55 -3.62
C SER A 244 7.01 24.20 -3.93
N VAL A 245 7.07 23.22 -3.00
CA VAL A 245 6.49 21.89 -3.15
C VAL A 245 5.45 21.67 -2.05
N VAL A 246 4.29 21.14 -2.43
CA VAL A 246 3.23 20.70 -1.50
C VAL A 246 2.92 19.24 -1.77
N ASP A 247 3.32 18.38 -0.87
CA ASP A 247 3.06 16.95 -0.94
C ASP A 247 1.86 16.59 -0.07
N PHE A 248 0.82 16.06 -0.72
CA PHE A 248 -0.44 15.67 -0.07
C PHE A 248 -0.39 14.25 0.50
N GLY A 249 0.73 13.53 0.29
CA GLY A 249 0.74 12.10 0.53
C GLY A 249 -0.23 11.36 -0.40
N GLY A 250 -0.82 10.28 0.10
CA GLY A 250 -1.80 9.50 -0.64
C GLY A 250 -3.24 9.90 -0.34
N GLY A 251 -4.10 8.88 -0.30
CA GLY A 251 -5.48 9.03 0.13
C GLY A 251 -6.51 8.50 -0.85
N MET A 252 -6.27 8.55 -2.16
CA MET A 252 -7.19 8.03 -3.18
C MET A 252 -7.54 6.57 -2.90
N GLY A 253 -8.85 6.32 -2.75
CA GLY A 253 -9.40 5.04 -2.39
C GLY A 253 -9.77 4.16 -3.57
N VAL A 254 -9.96 2.89 -3.26
CA VAL A 254 -10.61 1.91 -4.13
C VAL A 254 -11.72 1.21 -3.34
N PRO A 255 -12.84 0.84 -3.97
CA PRO A 255 -13.92 0.15 -3.30
C PRO A 255 -13.47 -1.26 -2.89
N TYR A 256 -13.85 -1.67 -1.69
CA TYR A 256 -13.71 -3.04 -1.20
C TYR A 256 -15.04 -3.75 -1.02
N ASN A 257 -16.13 -3.01 -1.20
CA ASN A 257 -17.49 -3.52 -1.22
C ASN A 257 -18.17 -3.10 -2.51
N SER A 258 -19.06 -3.92 -3.03
CA SER A 258 -19.79 -3.62 -4.27
C SER A 258 -20.83 -2.48 -4.12
N VAL A 259 -21.08 -2.03 -2.89
CA VAL A 259 -21.96 -0.88 -2.61
C VAL A 259 -21.19 0.43 -2.56
N ASP A 260 -19.86 0.37 -2.47
CA ASP A 260 -19.00 1.54 -2.45
C ASP A 260 -18.90 2.10 -3.88
N ALA A 261 -18.98 3.41 -4.01
CA ALA A 261 -18.73 4.08 -5.28
C ALA A 261 -17.23 4.10 -5.60
N GLU A 262 -16.88 4.02 -6.89
CA GLU A 262 -15.51 4.25 -7.33
C GLU A 262 -15.10 5.71 -7.09
N PHE A 263 -13.80 5.92 -6.84
CA PHE A 263 -13.22 7.25 -6.77
C PHE A 263 -13.26 7.92 -8.15
N ASN A 264 -13.93 9.07 -8.25
CA ASN A 264 -14.03 9.81 -9.51
C ASN A 264 -12.80 10.69 -9.71
N VAL A 265 -11.79 10.15 -10.40
CA VAL A 265 -10.50 10.83 -10.61
C VAL A 265 -10.59 12.01 -11.56
N GLU A 266 -11.50 11.99 -12.53
CA GLU A 266 -11.70 13.07 -13.49
C GLU A 266 -12.30 14.32 -12.81
N GLU A 267 -13.31 14.14 -11.96
CA GLU A 267 -13.87 15.24 -11.17
C GLU A 267 -12.90 15.74 -10.10
N PHE A 268 -12.11 14.82 -9.51
CA PHE A 268 -11.03 15.20 -8.60
C PHE A 268 -10.00 16.09 -9.30
N GLY A 269 -9.52 15.68 -10.48
CA GLY A 269 -8.55 16.46 -11.26
C GLY A 269 -9.06 17.87 -11.60
N LYS A 270 -10.32 17.99 -12.03
CA LYS A 270 -10.96 19.30 -12.28
C LYS A 270 -10.99 20.18 -11.02
N GLN A 271 -11.33 19.61 -9.87
CA GLN A 271 -11.35 20.34 -8.60
C GLN A 271 -9.96 20.79 -8.19
N MET A 272 -8.95 19.92 -8.32
CA MET A 272 -7.56 20.24 -8.00
C MET A 272 -7.01 21.33 -8.94
N GLN A 273 -7.37 21.32 -10.21
CA GLN A 273 -7.04 22.39 -11.15
C GLN A 273 -7.63 23.72 -10.69
N GLN A 274 -8.91 23.75 -10.34
CA GLN A 274 -9.57 24.98 -9.85
C GLN A 274 -8.96 25.51 -8.56
N ILE A 275 -8.56 24.61 -7.64
CA ILE A 275 -7.86 24.96 -6.41
C ILE A 275 -6.50 25.58 -6.75
N SER A 276 -5.73 24.95 -7.63
CA SER A 276 -4.42 25.43 -8.06
C SER A 276 -4.52 26.81 -8.75
N ASP A 277 -5.49 27.01 -9.63
CA ASP A 277 -5.67 28.26 -10.38
C ASP A 277 -6.03 29.45 -9.48
N ARG A 278 -6.81 29.22 -8.42
CA ARG A 278 -7.23 30.23 -7.45
C ARG A 278 -6.18 30.51 -6.38
N ASN A 279 -5.18 29.65 -6.25
CA ASN A 279 -4.17 29.79 -5.22
C ASN A 279 -3.26 31.00 -5.53
N PRO A 280 -2.95 31.89 -4.54
CA PRO A 280 -2.11 33.06 -4.77
C PRO A 280 -0.65 32.71 -5.09
N TYR A 281 -0.20 31.53 -4.70
CA TYR A 281 1.16 31.02 -4.91
C TYR A 281 1.19 29.89 -5.92
N ARG A 282 2.29 29.74 -6.62
CA ARG A 282 2.54 28.61 -7.52
C ARG A 282 3.33 27.56 -6.79
N TYR A 283 2.82 26.32 -6.80
CA TYR A 283 3.45 25.13 -6.20
C TYR A 283 3.57 24.02 -7.24
N GLU A 284 4.57 23.19 -7.04
CA GLU A 284 4.56 21.82 -7.52
C GLU A 284 3.81 20.98 -6.50
N TYR A 285 2.81 20.24 -6.95
CA TYR A 285 1.98 19.39 -6.11
C TYR A 285 2.37 17.93 -6.28
N VAL A 286 2.44 17.19 -5.19
CA VAL A 286 2.82 15.78 -5.19
C VAL A 286 1.71 14.94 -4.57
N PHE A 287 1.43 13.78 -5.21
CA PHE A 287 0.60 12.73 -4.67
C PHE A 287 1.41 11.44 -4.54
N GLU A 288 1.41 10.82 -3.35
CA GLU A 288 2.04 9.54 -3.04
C GLU A 288 1.03 8.40 -3.13
N LEU A 289 0.84 7.84 -4.31
CA LEU A 289 -0.23 6.90 -4.58
C LEU A 289 0.28 5.46 -4.72
N GLY A 290 -0.26 4.57 -3.91
CA GLY A 290 0.01 3.15 -4.01
C GLY A 290 -1.26 2.37 -4.29
N ARG A 291 -2.22 2.41 -3.35
CA ARG A 291 -3.48 1.68 -3.42
C ARG A 291 -4.23 1.91 -4.73
N TYR A 292 -4.47 3.16 -5.09
CA TYR A 292 -5.21 3.53 -6.29
C TYR A 292 -4.61 2.91 -7.56
N LEU A 293 -3.28 2.90 -7.66
CA LEU A 293 -2.58 2.43 -8.86
C LEU A 293 -2.57 0.90 -9.01
N VAL A 294 -2.45 0.15 -7.92
CA VAL A 294 -2.15 -1.29 -8.04
C VAL A 294 -3.19 -2.22 -7.40
N CYS A 295 -4.11 -1.71 -6.56
CA CYS A 295 -5.02 -2.55 -5.81
C CYS A 295 -5.90 -3.43 -6.71
N GLU A 296 -6.59 -2.81 -7.67
CA GLU A 296 -7.52 -3.49 -8.58
C GLU A 296 -6.82 -4.39 -9.60
N ALA A 297 -5.54 -4.16 -9.82
CA ALA A 297 -4.74 -5.00 -10.72
C ALA A 297 -4.41 -6.37 -10.12
N GLY A 298 -4.43 -6.52 -8.79
CA GLY A 298 -4.01 -7.74 -8.11
C GLY A 298 -5.16 -8.63 -7.68
N SER A 299 -5.02 -9.92 -7.93
CA SER A 299 -5.90 -10.99 -7.42
C SER A 299 -5.08 -12.02 -6.67
N TYR A 300 -5.62 -12.54 -5.58
CA TYR A 300 -5.03 -13.64 -4.83
C TYR A 300 -5.83 -14.91 -5.06
N VAL A 301 -5.14 -16.00 -5.41
CA VAL A 301 -5.73 -17.30 -5.74
C VAL A 301 -5.31 -18.32 -4.68
N THR A 302 -6.29 -19.05 -4.12
CA THR A 302 -6.07 -20.07 -3.10
C THR A 302 -7.00 -21.26 -3.33
N LYS A 303 -6.66 -22.46 -2.81
CA LYS A 303 -7.38 -23.70 -3.01
C LYS A 303 -8.05 -24.15 -1.71
N VAL A 304 -9.28 -24.62 -1.79
CA VAL A 304 -9.99 -25.26 -0.67
C VAL A 304 -9.33 -26.61 -0.38
N ILE A 305 -8.81 -26.79 0.82
CA ILE A 305 -8.15 -28.02 1.27
C ILE A 305 -8.99 -28.82 2.25
N ASP A 306 -9.94 -28.17 2.92
CA ASP A 306 -10.90 -28.84 3.80
C ASP A 306 -12.20 -28.04 3.93
N ILE A 307 -13.30 -28.74 4.21
CA ILE A 307 -14.62 -28.17 4.48
C ILE A 307 -15.13 -28.80 5.74
N LYS A 308 -15.48 -28.01 6.76
CA LYS A 308 -15.97 -28.52 8.03
C LYS A 308 -17.09 -27.67 8.62
N GLU A 309 -17.92 -28.28 9.43
CA GLU A 309 -18.91 -27.60 10.24
C GLU A 309 -18.52 -27.69 11.72
N SER A 310 -18.69 -26.57 12.42
CA SER A 310 -18.46 -26.47 13.86
C SER A 310 -19.47 -25.51 14.46
N GLN A 311 -20.24 -26.00 15.46
CA GLN A 311 -21.25 -25.23 16.20
C GLN A 311 -22.27 -24.50 15.29
N GLY A 312 -22.62 -25.13 14.15
CA GLY A 312 -23.57 -24.60 13.18
C GLY A 312 -22.98 -23.63 12.14
N GLU A 313 -21.69 -23.37 12.20
CA GLU A 313 -20.98 -22.57 11.19
C GLU A 313 -20.17 -23.46 10.24
N LYS A 314 -20.20 -23.14 8.96
CA LYS A 314 -19.44 -23.83 7.92
C LYS A 314 -18.16 -23.07 7.60
N PHE A 315 -17.04 -23.78 7.64
CA PHE A 315 -15.71 -23.27 7.37
C PHE A 315 -15.15 -23.86 6.08
N LEU A 316 -14.63 -23.01 5.21
CA LEU A 316 -13.73 -23.39 4.13
C LEU A 316 -12.30 -23.15 4.58
N ILE A 317 -11.51 -24.19 4.70
CA ILE A 317 -10.07 -24.08 5.00
C ILE A 317 -9.33 -24.08 3.68
N VAL A 318 -8.49 -23.06 3.49
CA VAL A 318 -7.71 -22.91 2.26
C VAL A 318 -6.22 -23.14 2.50
N ASP A 319 -5.49 -23.45 1.43
CA ASP A 319 -4.03 -23.66 1.46
C ASP A 319 -3.22 -22.36 1.67
N GLY A 320 -3.85 -21.20 1.51
CA GLY A 320 -3.35 -19.90 1.91
C GLY A 320 -3.69 -19.52 3.34
N GLY A 321 -3.75 -18.21 3.63
CA GLY A 321 -4.11 -17.65 4.93
C GLY A 321 -3.53 -16.26 5.15
N VAL A 322 -3.64 -15.74 6.40
CA VAL A 322 -3.15 -14.39 6.74
C VAL A 322 -1.63 -14.25 6.66
N HIS A 323 -0.89 -15.33 6.52
CA HIS A 323 0.55 -15.28 6.24
C HIS A 323 0.86 -14.85 4.80
N GLN A 324 -0.11 -14.91 3.91
CA GLN A 324 0.02 -14.50 2.51
C GLN A 324 -0.93 -13.37 2.14
N LEU A 325 -2.08 -13.24 2.82
CA LEU A 325 -3.06 -12.18 2.64
C LEU A 325 -3.63 -11.76 4.00
N LEU A 326 -2.93 -10.85 4.70
CA LEU A 326 -3.41 -10.24 5.94
C LEU A 326 -4.19 -8.97 5.62
N ARG A 327 -5.48 -9.09 5.43
CA ARG A 327 -6.30 -7.94 5.13
C ARG A 327 -7.49 -7.86 6.05
N THR A 328 -7.35 -7.04 7.12
CA THR A 328 -8.37 -6.84 8.14
C THR A 328 -9.66 -6.20 7.59
N SER A 329 -9.56 -5.49 6.45
CA SER A 329 -10.73 -4.88 5.80
C SER A 329 -11.59 -5.84 4.98
N MET A 330 -11.15 -7.08 4.80
CA MET A 330 -11.85 -8.06 3.96
C MET A 330 -13.00 -8.80 4.67
N LYS A 331 -13.17 -8.64 5.98
CA LYS A 331 -14.27 -9.27 6.73
C LYS A 331 -15.68 -8.99 6.18
N LYS A 332 -15.83 -8.00 5.31
CA LYS A 332 -17.10 -7.70 4.61
C LYS A 332 -16.98 -7.81 3.07
N ALA A 333 -15.85 -8.26 2.55
CA ALA A 333 -15.55 -8.26 1.11
C ALA A 333 -16.01 -9.54 0.38
N SER A 334 -17.06 -10.19 0.83
CA SER A 334 -17.64 -11.38 0.17
C SER A 334 -18.03 -11.17 -1.31
N ARG A 335 -18.04 -9.93 -1.78
CA ARG A 335 -18.45 -9.57 -3.15
C ARG A 335 -17.29 -9.46 -4.14
N PHE A 336 -16.04 -9.49 -3.67
CA PHE A 336 -14.85 -9.48 -4.51
C PHE A 336 -14.15 -10.85 -4.53
N MET A 337 -14.93 -11.92 -4.50
CA MET A 337 -14.42 -13.28 -4.55
C MET A 337 -15.29 -14.15 -5.43
N ASP A 338 -14.65 -14.98 -6.25
CA ASP A 338 -15.29 -15.98 -7.10
C ASP A 338 -14.66 -17.36 -6.90
N VAL A 339 -15.41 -18.40 -7.29
CA VAL A 339 -14.92 -19.79 -7.35
C VAL A 339 -14.61 -20.12 -8.82
N VAL A 340 -13.37 -20.50 -9.12
CA VAL A 340 -12.94 -20.81 -10.48
C VAL A 340 -13.72 -22.02 -11.02
N GLY A 341 -14.25 -21.88 -12.25
CA GLY A 341 -14.99 -22.96 -12.94
C GLY A 341 -16.39 -23.25 -12.38
N LYS A 342 -16.85 -22.49 -11.41
CA LYS A 342 -18.20 -22.66 -10.85
C LYS A 342 -18.96 -21.34 -10.89
N GLU A 343 -19.85 -21.23 -11.84
CA GLU A 343 -20.83 -20.15 -11.83
C GLU A 343 -21.76 -20.31 -10.62
N ARG A 344 -22.31 -19.22 -10.15
CA ARG A 344 -23.44 -19.22 -9.20
C ARG A 344 -24.67 -19.75 -9.93
N ILE A 345 -24.69 -21.07 -10.17
CA ILE A 345 -25.76 -21.72 -10.92
C ILE A 345 -27.07 -21.58 -10.14
N ASN A 346 -28.08 -21.00 -10.78
CA ASN A 346 -29.44 -20.78 -10.25
C ASN A 346 -29.53 -19.91 -8.98
N GLY A 347 -28.48 -19.13 -8.61
CA GLY A 347 -28.53 -18.28 -7.43
C GLY A 347 -28.49 -19.02 -6.08
N GLU A 348 -28.25 -20.33 -6.06
CA GLU A 348 -28.11 -21.09 -4.83
C GLU A 348 -26.72 -20.86 -4.23
N THR A 349 -26.64 -19.99 -3.23
CA THR A 349 -25.45 -19.73 -2.43
C THR A 349 -25.64 -20.21 -0.99
N GLU A 350 -24.54 -20.35 -0.29
CA GLU A 350 -24.50 -20.53 1.16
C GLU A 350 -23.43 -19.62 1.75
N LYS A 351 -23.60 -19.26 3.00
CA LYS A 351 -22.64 -18.46 3.75
C LYS A 351 -21.64 -19.36 4.44
N VAL A 352 -20.37 -18.97 4.36
CA VAL A 352 -19.24 -19.68 4.96
C VAL A 352 -18.25 -18.71 5.58
N THR A 353 -17.45 -19.20 6.53
CA THR A 353 -16.25 -18.53 7.00
C THR A 353 -15.05 -19.04 6.21
N LEU A 354 -14.30 -18.15 5.55
CA LEU A 354 -13.06 -18.47 4.83
C LEU A 354 -11.88 -18.34 5.78
N ALA A 355 -11.26 -19.46 6.14
CA ALA A 355 -10.14 -19.54 7.05
C ALA A 355 -8.90 -20.16 6.38
N GLY A 356 -7.72 -19.71 6.78
CA GLY A 356 -6.46 -20.30 6.37
C GLY A 356 -6.09 -21.53 7.21
N LYS A 357 -4.88 -22.04 6.95
CA LYS A 357 -4.34 -23.26 7.57
C LYS A 357 -3.43 -23.01 8.80
N LEU A 358 -3.27 -21.76 9.22
CA LEU A 358 -2.40 -21.43 10.35
C LEU A 358 -3.02 -21.82 11.68
N PRO A 359 -2.20 -22.25 12.67
CA PRO A 359 -2.66 -22.61 14.01
C PRO A 359 -2.90 -21.36 14.89
N THR A 360 -3.71 -20.43 14.41
CA THR A 360 -4.09 -19.20 15.12
C THR A 360 -5.52 -18.79 14.83
N PRO A 361 -6.28 -18.32 15.83
CA PRO A 361 -7.62 -17.78 15.61
C PRO A 361 -7.68 -16.55 14.68
N LEU A 362 -6.53 -15.88 14.47
CA LEU A 362 -6.44 -14.74 13.57
C LEU A 362 -6.49 -15.12 12.08
N ASP A 363 -6.37 -16.41 11.76
CA ASP A 363 -6.32 -16.87 10.37
C ASP A 363 -7.71 -17.06 9.76
N VAL A 364 -8.49 -15.99 9.85
CA VAL A 364 -9.79 -15.83 9.16
C VAL A 364 -9.61 -14.75 8.11
N ILE A 365 -9.75 -15.14 6.83
CA ILE A 365 -9.61 -14.23 5.70
C ILE A 365 -10.88 -13.40 5.54
N ALA A 366 -12.05 -14.04 5.63
CA ALA A 366 -13.35 -13.38 5.55
C ALA A 366 -14.44 -14.19 6.24
N ASP A 367 -15.39 -13.48 6.87
CA ASP A 367 -16.60 -14.04 7.46
C ASP A 367 -17.81 -13.79 6.55
N ASP A 368 -18.89 -14.56 6.69
CA ASP A 368 -20.15 -14.40 5.94
C ASP A 368 -19.99 -14.39 4.41
N VAL A 369 -19.02 -15.15 3.90
CA VAL A 369 -18.74 -15.23 2.46
C VAL A 369 -19.80 -16.02 1.75
N GLU A 370 -20.43 -15.47 0.72
CA GLU A 370 -21.37 -16.19 -0.12
C GLU A 370 -20.62 -16.99 -1.20
N VAL A 371 -20.75 -18.31 -1.15
CA VAL A 371 -20.17 -19.24 -2.12
C VAL A 371 -21.25 -20.12 -2.75
N PRO A 372 -21.04 -20.68 -3.97
CA PRO A 372 -21.93 -21.67 -4.53
C PRO A 372 -22.06 -22.88 -3.60
N ARG A 373 -23.29 -23.39 -3.40
CA ARG A 373 -23.54 -24.58 -2.54
C ARG A 373 -22.79 -25.84 -2.96
N ASN A 374 -22.40 -25.93 -4.22
CA ASN A 374 -21.65 -27.06 -4.76
C ASN A 374 -20.13 -26.92 -4.61
N ILE A 375 -19.66 -26.00 -3.76
CA ILE A 375 -18.24 -25.84 -3.47
C ILE A 375 -17.69 -27.15 -2.86
N ALA A 376 -16.47 -27.53 -3.28
CA ALA A 376 -15.84 -28.78 -2.91
C ALA A 376 -14.34 -28.59 -2.60
N ILE A 377 -13.76 -29.55 -1.89
CA ILE A 377 -12.33 -29.65 -1.71
C ILE A 377 -11.65 -29.73 -3.08
N GLY A 378 -10.59 -28.93 -3.28
CA GLY A 378 -9.90 -28.78 -4.55
C GLY A 378 -10.33 -27.57 -5.37
N ASP A 379 -11.52 -26.99 -5.08
CA ASP A 379 -11.95 -25.76 -5.75
C ASP A 379 -11.03 -24.59 -5.43
N ARG A 380 -10.92 -23.66 -6.38
CA ARG A 380 -10.09 -22.46 -6.23
C ARG A 380 -10.95 -21.24 -6.03
N LEU A 381 -10.52 -20.43 -5.08
CA LEU A 381 -11.09 -19.13 -4.80
C LEU A 381 -10.17 -18.06 -5.37
N VAL A 382 -10.76 -17.06 -6.01
CA VAL A 382 -10.08 -15.86 -6.47
C VAL A 382 -10.56 -14.68 -5.64
N ILE A 383 -9.64 -14.02 -4.95
CA ILE A 383 -9.93 -12.84 -4.15
C ILE A 383 -9.36 -11.63 -4.88
N TYR A 384 -10.24 -10.70 -5.28
CA TYR A 384 -9.88 -9.52 -6.05
C TYR A 384 -9.39 -8.35 -5.18
N ASN A 385 -8.90 -7.30 -5.82
CA ASN A 385 -8.42 -6.07 -5.18
C ASN A 385 -7.32 -6.33 -4.13
N CYS A 386 -6.42 -7.26 -4.43
CA CYS A 386 -5.31 -7.66 -3.56
C CYS A 386 -3.95 -7.09 -4.01
N GLY A 387 -3.91 -6.21 -5.00
CA GLY A 387 -2.67 -5.68 -5.55
C GLY A 387 -1.91 -4.74 -4.62
N ALA A 388 -2.60 -4.13 -3.64
CA ALA A 388 -1.98 -3.27 -2.64
C ALA A 388 -2.12 -3.88 -1.24
N TYR A 389 -1.04 -3.79 -0.44
CA TYR A 389 -1.00 -4.28 0.94
C TYR A 389 -1.41 -5.76 1.06
N GLY A 390 -1.11 -6.56 0.06
CA GLY A 390 -1.30 -8.00 0.01
C GLY A 390 -0.14 -8.74 0.69
N PHE A 391 0.66 -9.45 -0.10
CA PHE A 391 1.75 -10.28 0.41
C PHE A 391 2.77 -9.50 1.25
N ASN A 392 3.23 -8.34 0.81
CA ASN A 392 4.22 -7.53 1.53
C ASN A 392 3.74 -6.95 2.88
N HIS A 393 2.45 -7.00 3.15
CA HIS A 393 1.86 -6.58 4.44
C HIS A 393 1.37 -7.77 5.29
N SER A 394 1.78 -8.98 4.95
CA SER A 394 1.30 -10.22 5.58
C SER A 394 2.27 -10.79 6.61
N LEU A 395 1.82 -11.74 7.42
CA LEU A 395 2.61 -12.42 8.45
C LEU A 395 3.53 -13.50 7.85
N THR A 396 4.34 -13.12 6.88
CA THR A 396 5.04 -14.01 5.94
C THR A 396 5.91 -15.09 6.55
N ASN A 397 6.41 -14.90 7.78
CA ASN A 397 7.29 -15.87 8.46
C ASN A 397 6.56 -16.71 9.51
N PHE A 398 5.26 -16.51 9.71
CA PHE A 398 4.54 -17.26 10.73
C PHE A 398 4.32 -18.70 10.30
N ALA A 399 4.69 -19.64 11.17
CA ALA A 399 4.67 -21.10 10.94
C ALA A 399 5.49 -21.59 9.73
N LEU A 400 6.38 -20.76 9.16
CA LEU A 400 7.31 -21.07 8.06
C LEU A 400 6.64 -21.70 6.82
N HIS A 401 5.43 -21.25 6.48
CA HIS A 401 4.80 -21.62 5.23
C HIS A 401 5.42 -20.86 4.06
N ASN A 402 5.58 -21.54 2.93
CA ASN A 402 6.19 -21.00 1.73
C ASN A 402 5.49 -19.69 1.26
N TYR A 403 6.29 -18.78 0.70
CA TYR A 403 5.78 -17.59 0.05
C TYR A 403 4.98 -17.96 -1.19
N PRO A 404 3.90 -17.21 -1.52
CA PRO A 404 3.14 -17.40 -2.74
C PRO A 404 3.99 -17.07 -3.97
N ALA A 405 3.68 -17.69 -5.10
CA ALA A 405 4.18 -17.22 -6.38
C ALA A 405 3.51 -15.89 -6.78
N GLU A 406 4.15 -15.13 -7.65
CA GLU A 406 3.54 -13.95 -8.29
C GLU A 406 3.65 -14.04 -9.81
N VAL A 407 2.56 -13.75 -10.49
CA VAL A 407 2.43 -13.83 -11.96
C VAL A 407 1.96 -12.50 -12.48
N ALA A 408 2.59 -11.99 -13.52
CA ALA A 408 2.15 -10.81 -14.26
C ALA A 408 1.46 -11.19 -15.56
N TYR A 409 0.41 -10.48 -15.89
CA TYR A 409 -0.24 -10.48 -17.20
C TYR A 409 -0.08 -9.10 -17.83
N SER A 410 0.30 -9.07 -19.12
CA SER A 410 0.34 -7.85 -19.90
C SER A 410 0.24 -8.19 -21.39
N LYS A 411 -0.63 -7.48 -22.11
CA LYS A 411 -0.78 -7.54 -23.57
C LYS A 411 -0.91 -8.98 -24.10
N GLY A 412 -1.71 -9.79 -23.39
CA GLY A 412 -1.96 -11.19 -23.77
C GLY A 412 -0.87 -12.18 -23.36
N GLN A 413 0.18 -11.73 -22.67
CA GLN A 413 1.27 -12.58 -22.19
C GLN A 413 1.23 -12.71 -20.68
N THR A 414 1.61 -13.89 -20.19
CA THR A 414 1.74 -14.16 -18.76
C THR A 414 3.18 -14.55 -18.43
N LYS A 415 3.72 -14.01 -17.33
CA LYS A 415 5.08 -14.29 -16.86
C LYS A 415 5.11 -14.49 -15.37
N LEU A 416 5.87 -15.47 -14.92
CA LEU A 416 6.21 -15.63 -13.50
C LEU A 416 7.19 -14.50 -13.12
N ILE A 417 6.84 -13.72 -12.09
CA ILE A 417 7.63 -12.57 -11.62
C ILE A 417 8.20 -12.78 -10.21
N ARG A 418 7.67 -13.76 -9.49
CA ARG A 418 8.22 -14.30 -8.25
C ARG A 418 8.03 -15.80 -8.24
N GLU A 419 9.12 -16.54 -8.08
CA GLU A 419 9.07 -17.98 -7.81
C GLU A 419 8.37 -18.24 -6.46
N PRO A 420 7.70 -19.39 -6.30
CA PRO A 420 7.21 -19.79 -4.98
C PRO A 420 8.38 -19.90 -4.00
N GLY A 421 8.15 -19.45 -2.76
CA GLY A 421 9.16 -19.58 -1.71
C GLY A 421 9.49 -21.04 -1.41
N LYS A 422 10.72 -21.26 -0.93
CA LYS A 422 11.21 -22.56 -0.49
C LYS A 422 11.46 -22.55 1.01
N VAL A 423 11.44 -23.72 1.66
CA VAL A 423 11.71 -23.85 3.09
C VAL A 423 13.12 -23.32 3.44
N GLU A 424 14.07 -23.48 2.53
CA GLU A 424 15.44 -23.01 2.68
C GLU A 424 15.55 -21.50 2.80
N ASP A 425 14.60 -20.73 2.23
CA ASP A 425 14.60 -19.27 2.31
C ASP A 425 14.51 -18.78 3.77
N PHE A 426 13.82 -19.53 4.63
CA PHE A 426 13.72 -19.23 6.06
C PHE A 426 15.03 -19.49 6.82
N LEU A 427 15.97 -20.24 6.26
CA LEU A 427 17.24 -20.64 6.89
C LEU A 427 18.42 -19.77 6.46
N LEU A 428 18.29 -18.94 5.43
CA LEU A 428 19.38 -18.19 4.79
C LEU A 428 20.31 -17.45 5.78
N ASN A 429 19.75 -16.86 6.83
CA ASN A 429 20.50 -16.06 7.79
C ASN A 429 20.56 -16.67 9.19
N GLN A 430 20.09 -17.92 9.35
CA GLN A 430 20.12 -18.60 10.64
C GLN A 430 21.46 -19.28 10.88
N ARG A 431 21.89 -19.34 12.13
CA ARG A 431 23.12 -20.00 12.57
C ARG A 431 22.83 -20.81 13.83
N SER A 432 23.45 -21.95 13.95
CA SER A 432 23.37 -22.79 15.17
C SER A 432 24.76 -22.94 15.79
N PRO A 433 25.23 -21.95 16.57
CA PRO A 433 26.60 -21.91 17.08
C PRO A 433 26.88 -22.99 18.14
N PHE A 434 25.84 -23.61 18.70
CA PHE A 434 25.98 -24.64 19.78
C PHE A 434 25.78 -26.08 19.28
N ILE A 435 25.59 -26.28 17.98
CA ILE A 435 25.49 -27.63 17.38
C ILE A 435 26.67 -27.83 16.45
N SER A 436 27.59 -28.74 16.86
CA SER A 436 28.84 -29.05 16.14
C SER A 436 28.61 -29.81 14.82
N SER A 437 27.46 -30.42 14.62
CA SER A 437 27.06 -31.04 13.35
C SER A 437 25.56 -30.90 13.16
N LEU A 438 25.15 -29.96 12.33
CA LEU A 438 23.81 -30.05 11.72
C LEU A 438 23.79 -31.32 10.87
N ARG A 439 22.80 -32.18 11.08
CA ARG A 439 22.63 -33.34 10.21
C ARG A 439 22.28 -32.83 8.83
N GLU A 440 23.25 -32.81 7.92
CA GLU A 440 23.08 -32.34 6.52
C GLU A 440 22.06 -33.14 5.70
N ASN A 441 21.49 -34.23 6.26
CA ASN A 441 20.78 -35.24 5.49
C ASN A 441 19.35 -35.53 5.94
N LEU A 442 18.56 -34.53 6.38
CA LEU A 442 17.24 -34.87 6.93
C LEU A 442 16.01 -34.27 6.27
N VAL A 443 16.13 -33.51 5.21
CA VAL A 443 14.92 -33.06 4.50
C VAL A 443 15.15 -33.19 3.01
N THR A 444 14.66 -34.26 2.42
CA THR A 444 14.33 -34.24 1.00
C THR A 444 13.11 -33.29 0.87
N PRO A 445 13.17 -32.22 0.09
CA PRO A 445 12.00 -31.39 -0.17
C PRO A 445 10.91 -32.26 -0.79
N VAL A 446 9.70 -32.23 -0.22
CA VAL A 446 8.51 -32.86 -0.77
C VAL A 446 8.01 -32.03 -1.94
#